data_3556a259495ce8c47602ea177c32280f
#
_entry.id   3556a259495ce8c47602ea177c32280f
#
_cell.length_a   1.000
_cell.length_b   1.000
_cell.length_c   1.000
_cell.angle_alpha   90.00
_cell.angle_beta   90.00
_cell.angle_gamma   90.00
#
_symmetry.space_group_name_H-M   'P 1'
#
loop_
_entity.id
_entity.type
_entity.pdbx_description
1 polymer ?
#
loop_
_entity_poly.entity_id
_entity_poly.type
_entity_poly.pdbx_seq_one_letter_code
_entity_poly.pdbx_strand_id
1 'polypeptide(L)'
;KVLAADEPLSLQAHPSAQQAVEGFAREERAGIPISSPIRNYRDRSHKPELLVALDTIDALAGFRPAAKTVELMRALSVSDLDPFVNLLAGQPDADGLRALFTTWITFPQPDLDILVPAVLEGAVNYLRSGATEFEAEAKTVLELGERYPGDAGVLAAMLLNRMHLEPGEAIYLPAGNLHAYLHGVGMEVMANSDNVLRRGLT
;
A
#
# COMPACT_ATOMS: atom_id res chain seq x y z
N LYS A 1 6.93 4.83 20.25
CA LYS A 1 6.00 3.68 20.43
C LYS A 1 6.68 2.45 19.88
N VAL A 2 6.59 1.30 20.57
CA VAL A 2 6.98 0.02 19.97
C VAL A 2 5.83 -0.45 19.09
N LEU A 3 6.14 -0.81 17.86
CA LEU A 3 5.23 -1.42 16.91
C LEU A 3 5.69 -2.86 16.72
N ALA A 4 4.77 -3.80 16.83
CA ALA A 4 4.98 -5.20 16.51
C ALA A 4 3.89 -5.64 15.54
N ALA A 5 4.27 -6.03 14.34
CA ALA A 5 3.39 -6.54 13.30
C ALA A 5 3.65 -8.05 13.16
N ASP A 6 2.72 -8.87 13.64
CA ASP A 6 2.70 -10.32 13.45
C ASP A 6 2.01 -10.69 12.13
N GLU A 7 1.17 -9.77 11.65
CA GLU A 7 0.42 -9.86 10.40
C GLU A 7 0.48 -8.53 9.65
N PRO A 8 0.30 -8.54 8.31
CA PRO A 8 0.25 -7.32 7.53
C PRO A 8 -0.79 -6.32 8.05
N LEU A 9 -0.36 -5.08 8.23
CA LEU A 9 -1.24 -3.99 8.64
C LEU A 9 -1.88 -3.32 7.42
N SER A 10 -2.95 -2.55 7.66
CA SER A 10 -3.67 -1.86 6.59
C SER A 10 -2.77 -0.92 5.79
N LEU A 11 -3.06 -0.83 4.48
CA LEU A 11 -2.45 0.15 3.60
C LEU A 11 -2.93 1.56 3.97
N GLN A 12 -2.00 2.44 4.32
CA GLN A 12 -2.32 3.75 4.88
C GLN A 12 -1.42 4.86 4.37
N ALA A 13 -1.94 6.08 4.42
CA ALA A 13 -1.19 7.30 4.20
C ALA A 13 -1.59 8.35 5.23
N HIS A 14 -0.65 9.25 5.55
CA HIS A 14 -0.89 10.36 6.47
C HIS A 14 -0.91 11.68 5.70
N PRO A 15 -1.83 12.61 6.03
CA PRO A 15 -1.98 13.86 5.28
C PRO A 15 -0.79 14.80 5.47
N SER A 16 -0.51 15.62 4.46
CA SER A 16 0.35 16.79 4.62
C SER A 16 -0.31 17.82 5.56
N ALA A 17 0.45 18.83 6.01
CA ALA A 17 -0.08 19.89 6.89
C ALA A 17 -1.28 20.60 6.24
N GLN A 18 -1.19 20.93 4.95
CA GLN A 18 -2.28 21.55 4.22
C GLN A 18 -3.51 20.62 4.13
N GLN A 19 -3.31 19.38 3.73
CA GLN A 19 -4.38 18.37 3.63
C GLN A 19 -5.06 18.11 4.98
N ALA A 20 -4.30 18.12 6.09
CA ALA A 20 -4.85 17.95 7.43
C ALA A 20 -5.79 19.11 7.81
N VAL A 21 -5.39 20.35 7.56
CA VAL A 21 -6.23 21.54 7.84
C VAL A 21 -7.48 21.52 6.97
N GLU A 22 -7.34 21.31 5.66
CA GLU A 22 -8.47 21.29 4.71
C GLU A 22 -9.42 20.12 4.98
N GLY A 23 -8.86 18.94 5.23
CA GLY A 23 -9.61 17.72 5.53
C GLY A 23 -10.39 17.84 6.83
N PHE A 24 -9.75 18.34 7.89
CA PHE A 24 -10.42 18.60 9.17
C PHE A 24 -11.59 19.56 8.98
N ALA A 25 -11.37 20.72 8.32
CA ALA A 25 -12.42 21.70 8.10
C ALA A 25 -13.57 21.15 7.22
N ARG A 26 -13.27 20.27 6.27
CA ARG A 26 -14.28 19.61 5.42
C ARG A 26 -15.16 18.67 6.24
N GLU A 27 -14.55 17.81 7.08
CA GLU A 27 -15.28 16.85 7.89
C GLU A 27 -16.06 17.52 9.03
N GLU A 28 -15.55 18.65 9.60
CA GLU A 28 -16.31 19.50 10.52
C GLU A 28 -17.58 20.06 9.84
N ARG A 29 -17.45 20.63 8.63
CA ARG A 29 -18.62 21.15 7.91
C ARG A 29 -19.64 20.06 7.54
N ALA A 30 -19.17 18.85 7.33
CA ALA A 30 -20.03 17.68 7.08
C ALA A 30 -20.68 17.13 8.36
N GLY A 31 -20.36 17.67 9.54
CA GLY A 31 -20.92 17.25 10.82
C GLY A 31 -20.45 15.85 11.26
N ILE A 32 -19.31 15.36 10.76
CA ILE A 32 -18.77 14.06 11.13
C ILE A 32 -18.09 14.19 12.50
N PRO A 33 -18.57 13.51 13.56
CA PRO A 33 -17.96 13.59 14.90
C PRO A 33 -16.50 13.13 14.89
N ILE A 34 -15.64 13.75 15.72
CA ILE A 34 -14.22 13.36 15.83
C ILE A 34 -14.05 11.89 16.24
N SER A 35 -14.96 11.38 17.08
CA SER A 35 -14.96 9.99 17.54
C SER A 35 -15.54 9.00 16.53
N SER A 36 -16.06 9.46 15.39
CA SER A 36 -16.65 8.60 14.39
C SER A 36 -15.61 7.66 13.74
N PRO A 37 -15.91 6.38 13.52
CA PRO A 37 -14.99 5.46 12.83
C PRO A 37 -14.72 5.85 11.38
N ILE A 38 -15.62 6.61 10.74
CA ILE A 38 -15.42 7.11 9.37
C ILE A 38 -14.65 8.43 9.30
N ARG A 39 -14.28 9.02 10.47
CA ARG A 39 -13.50 10.25 10.54
C ARG A 39 -12.04 9.97 10.21
N ASN A 40 -11.49 10.58 9.14
CA ASN A 40 -10.10 10.45 8.72
C ASN A 40 -9.21 11.56 9.29
N TYR A 41 -9.77 12.78 9.43
CA TYR A 41 -9.03 13.96 9.89
C TYR A 41 -9.51 14.37 11.29
N ARG A 42 -8.81 13.85 12.32
CA ARG A 42 -9.15 14.04 13.72
C ARG A 42 -8.53 15.29 14.32
N ASP A 43 -7.47 15.79 13.70
CA ASP A 43 -6.76 17.02 14.04
C ASP A 43 -6.26 17.74 12.79
N ARG A 44 -5.60 18.89 12.96
CA ARG A 44 -5.09 19.73 11.86
C ARG A 44 -3.61 19.53 11.59
N SER A 45 -3.01 18.49 12.14
CA SER A 45 -1.56 18.26 12.08
C SER A 45 -1.22 17.21 11.01
N HIS A 46 -0.07 17.40 10.37
CA HIS A 46 0.55 16.36 9.56
C HIS A 46 1.14 15.27 10.45
N LYS A 47 1.36 14.08 9.87
CA LYS A 47 1.90 12.95 10.62
C LYS A 47 3.02 12.26 9.86
N PRO A 48 4.21 12.87 9.76
CA PRO A 48 5.40 12.14 9.33
C PRO A 48 5.80 11.11 10.39
N GLU A 49 6.36 10.01 9.93
CA GLU A 49 6.77 8.87 10.77
C GLU A 49 8.20 8.46 10.47
N LEU A 50 8.90 7.98 11.49
CA LEU A 50 10.19 7.33 11.40
C LEU A 50 10.08 5.98 12.11
N LEU A 51 10.39 4.89 11.41
CA LEU A 51 10.47 3.56 11.99
C LEU A 51 11.92 3.12 12.02
N VAL A 52 12.38 2.65 13.18
CA VAL A 52 13.69 2.01 13.36
C VAL A 52 13.44 0.53 13.66
N ALA A 53 14.02 -0.35 12.87
CA ALA A 53 13.90 -1.79 13.04
C ALA A 53 14.61 -2.24 14.33
N LEU A 54 13.89 -2.93 15.21
CA LEU A 54 14.44 -3.61 16.41
C LEU A 54 14.72 -5.07 16.13
N ASP A 55 13.92 -5.66 15.25
CA ASP A 55 14.10 -6.95 14.62
C ASP A 55 13.92 -6.72 13.11
N THR A 56 14.12 -7.73 12.29
CA THR A 56 13.87 -7.65 10.85
C THR A 56 12.45 -7.17 10.56
N ILE A 57 12.31 -6.16 9.71
CA ILE A 57 11.00 -5.62 9.30
C ILE A 57 10.83 -5.72 7.80
N ASP A 58 9.72 -6.29 7.38
CA ASP A 58 9.22 -6.20 6.02
C ASP A 58 8.10 -5.16 5.93
N ALA A 59 8.17 -4.30 4.91
CA ALA A 59 7.20 -3.23 4.71
C ALA A 59 6.97 -2.94 3.22
N LEU A 60 5.86 -2.28 2.94
CA LEU A 60 5.59 -1.62 1.67
C LEU A 60 5.70 -0.11 1.88
N ALA A 61 6.46 0.62 1.05
CA ALA A 61 6.60 2.06 1.24
C ALA A 61 6.86 2.80 -0.07
N GLY A 62 5.97 3.73 -0.38
CA GLY A 62 6.04 4.57 -1.58
C GLY A 62 5.87 3.79 -2.88
N PHE A 63 5.51 4.50 -3.95
CA PHE A 63 5.34 3.86 -5.25
C PHE A 63 6.68 3.40 -5.82
N ARG A 64 6.68 2.17 -6.36
CA ARG A 64 7.77 1.62 -7.14
C ARG A 64 7.92 2.41 -8.44
N PRO A 65 9.12 2.52 -9.03
CA PRO A 65 9.27 3.07 -10.37
C PRO A 65 8.31 2.40 -11.36
N ALA A 66 7.55 3.19 -12.13
CA ALA A 66 6.50 2.70 -13.00
C ALA A 66 6.97 1.62 -13.98
N ALA A 67 8.18 1.77 -14.53
CA ALA A 67 8.78 0.76 -15.41
C ALA A 67 8.95 -0.60 -14.71
N LYS A 68 9.41 -0.61 -13.46
CA LYS A 68 9.56 -1.84 -12.66
C LYS A 68 8.20 -2.45 -12.27
N THR A 69 7.19 -1.63 -12.08
CA THR A 69 5.81 -2.11 -11.87
C THR A 69 5.27 -2.79 -13.13
N VAL A 70 5.52 -2.21 -14.31
CA VAL A 70 5.17 -2.83 -15.60
C VAL A 70 5.89 -4.18 -15.79
N GLU A 71 7.18 -4.25 -15.46
CA GLU A 71 7.96 -5.49 -15.52
C GLU A 71 7.37 -6.58 -14.61
N LEU A 72 7.05 -6.23 -13.35
CA LEU A 72 6.38 -7.15 -12.42
C LEU A 72 5.05 -7.66 -12.98
N MET A 73 4.16 -6.76 -13.41
CA MET A 73 2.85 -7.16 -13.93
C MET A 73 2.98 -8.09 -15.15
N ARG A 74 3.93 -7.82 -16.06
CA ARG A 74 4.23 -8.69 -17.19
C ARG A 74 4.78 -10.04 -16.77
N ALA A 75 5.64 -10.07 -15.76
CA ALA A 75 6.24 -11.31 -15.26
C ALA A 75 5.18 -12.27 -14.68
N LEU A 76 4.09 -11.75 -14.09
CA LEU A 76 2.98 -12.57 -13.61
C LEU A 76 2.17 -13.22 -14.74
N SER A 77 2.29 -12.73 -15.98
CA SER A 77 1.66 -13.30 -17.19
C SER A 77 0.14 -13.50 -17.08
N VAL A 78 -0.56 -12.54 -16.47
CA VAL A 78 -2.01 -12.53 -16.26
C VAL A 78 -2.66 -11.66 -17.35
N SER A 79 -3.47 -12.25 -18.23
CA SER A 79 -4.13 -11.53 -19.34
C SER A 79 -5.05 -10.39 -18.85
N ASP A 80 -5.71 -10.59 -17.70
CA ASP A 80 -6.58 -9.58 -17.10
C ASP A 80 -5.81 -8.33 -16.62
N LEU A 81 -4.49 -8.41 -16.47
CA LEU A 81 -3.62 -7.26 -16.20
C LEU A 81 -3.22 -6.47 -17.44
N ASP A 82 -3.37 -7.01 -18.66
CA ASP A 82 -2.89 -6.38 -19.90
C ASP A 82 -3.41 -4.94 -20.10
N PRO A 83 -4.67 -4.61 -19.84
CA PRO A 83 -5.16 -3.23 -19.94
C PRO A 83 -4.42 -2.26 -19.02
N PHE A 84 -4.09 -2.70 -17.81
CA PHE A 84 -3.38 -1.90 -16.78
C PHE A 84 -1.89 -1.79 -17.07
N VAL A 85 -1.29 -2.88 -17.58
CA VAL A 85 0.08 -2.89 -18.09
C VAL A 85 0.22 -1.86 -19.22
N ASN A 86 -0.70 -1.86 -20.17
CA ASN A 86 -0.68 -0.94 -21.30
C ASN A 86 -0.92 0.50 -20.87
N LEU A 87 -1.84 0.74 -19.93
CA LEU A 87 -2.09 2.06 -19.33
C LEU A 87 -0.81 2.62 -18.71
N LEU A 88 -0.17 1.84 -17.81
CA LEU A 88 1.04 2.31 -17.11
C LEU A 88 2.26 2.38 -18.04
N ALA A 89 2.39 1.47 -19.01
CA ALA A 89 3.46 1.54 -20.00
C ALA A 89 3.31 2.74 -20.94
N GLY A 90 2.07 3.17 -21.22
CA GLY A 90 1.78 4.37 -22.02
C GLY A 90 2.07 5.67 -21.28
N GLN A 91 2.02 5.67 -19.94
CA GLN A 91 2.35 6.81 -19.07
C GLN A 91 3.15 6.32 -17.86
N PRO A 92 4.45 6.00 -18.03
CA PRO A 92 5.28 5.40 -16.98
C PRO A 92 5.85 6.43 -15.99
N ASP A 93 5.00 7.23 -15.39
CA ASP A 93 5.30 8.31 -14.48
C ASP A 93 4.39 8.30 -13.23
N ALA A 94 4.51 9.34 -12.40
CA ALA A 94 3.72 9.47 -11.18
C ALA A 94 2.21 9.61 -11.45
N ASP A 95 1.81 10.22 -12.57
CA ASP A 95 0.41 10.37 -12.91
C ASP A 95 -0.19 9.05 -13.40
N GLY A 96 0.56 8.25 -14.17
CA GLY A 96 0.16 6.89 -14.55
C GLY A 96 0.01 5.97 -13.35
N LEU A 97 0.94 6.01 -12.39
CA LEU A 97 0.83 5.26 -11.13
C LEU A 97 -0.38 5.71 -10.31
N ARG A 98 -0.63 7.01 -10.23
CA ARG A 98 -1.81 7.56 -9.54
C ARG A 98 -3.10 7.11 -10.19
N ALA A 99 -3.16 7.15 -11.52
CA ALA A 99 -4.33 6.73 -12.27
C ALA A 99 -4.61 5.24 -12.04
N LEU A 100 -3.59 4.39 -12.12
CA LEU A 100 -3.71 2.95 -11.88
C LEU A 100 -4.13 2.64 -10.44
N PHE A 101 -3.47 3.25 -9.46
CA PHE A 101 -3.83 3.10 -8.05
C PHE A 101 -5.29 3.50 -7.79
N THR A 102 -5.71 4.68 -8.30
CA THR A 102 -7.08 5.17 -8.12
C THR A 102 -8.09 4.22 -8.77
N THR A 103 -7.78 3.72 -9.96
CA THR A 103 -8.62 2.75 -10.65
C THR A 103 -8.84 1.51 -9.78
N TRP A 104 -7.78 0.88 -9.28
CA TRP A 104 -7.89 -0.36 -8.53
C TRP A 104 -8.58 -0.20 -7.18
N ILE A 105 -8.27 0.86 -6.40
CA ILE A 105 -8.90 1.06 -5.09
C ILE A 105 -10.37 1.49 -5.16
N THR A 106 -10.86 1.83 -6.35
CA THR A 106 -12.27 2.18 -6.60
C THR A 106 -13.00 1.14 -7.44
N PHE A 107 -12.36 0.00 -7.73
CA PHE A 107 -12.99 -1.07 -8.50
C PHE A 107 -14.25 -1.57 -7.78
N PRO A 108 -15.33 -1.85 -8.55
CA PRO A 108 -16.46 -2.59 -8.04
C PRO A 108 -16.01 -3.99 -7.56
N GLN A 109 -16.64 -4.50 -6.50
CA GLN A 109 -16.30 -5.81 -5.95
C GLN A 109 -16.36 -6.95 -6.99
N PRO A 110 -17.34 -7.01 -7.92
CA PRO A 110 -17.34 -8.05 -8.96
C PRO A 110 -16.08 -8.08 -9.84
N ASP A 111 -15.46 -6.92 -10.10
CA ASP A 111 -14.22 -6.84 -10.88
C ASP A 111 -13.02 -7.32 -10.05
N LEU A 112 -13.00 -6.99 -8.75
CA LEU A 112 -11.98 -7.49 -7.81
C LEU A 112 -12.08 -9.00 -7.63
N ASP A 113 -13.29 -9.55 -7.57
CA ASP A 113 -13.54 -10.99 -7.44
C ASP A 113 -13.02 -11.81 -8.64
N ILE A 114 -12.76 -11.15 -9.76
CA ILE A 114 -12.12 -11.74 -10.95
C ILE A 114 -10.61 -11.47 -10.95
N LEU A 115 -10.22 -10.23 -10.80
CA LEU A 115 -8.83 -9.81 -11.01
C LEU A 115 -7.89 -10.28 -9.88
N VAL A 116 -8.32 -10.21 -8.61
CA VAL A 116 -7.47 -10.63 -7.49
C VAL A 116 -7.13 -12.11 -7.58
N PRO A 117 -8.08 -13.06 -7.75
CA PRO A 117 -7.73 -14.49 -7.93
C PRO A 117 -6.82 -14.75 -9.14
N ALA A 118 -7.04 -14.06 -10.26
CA ALA A 118 -6.18 -14.21 -11.44
C ALA A 118 -4.73 -13.78 -11.16
N VAL A 119 -4.55 -12.67 -10.42
CA VAL A 119 -3.23 -12.21 -9.99
C VAL A 119 -2.57 -13.19 -9.02
N LEU A 120 -3.32 -13.75 -8.08
CA LEU A 120 -2.79 -14.77 -7.16
C LEU A 120 -2.35 -16.03 -7.91
N GLU A 121 -3.12 -16.49 -8.88
CA GLU A 121 -2.73 -17.63 -9.73
C GLU A 121 -1.46 -17.31 -10.54
N GLY A 122 -1.37 -16.11 -11.11
CA GLY A 122 -0.17 -15.62 -11.79
C GLY A 122 1.05 -15.62 -10.89
N ALA A 123 0.92 -15.17 -9.64
CA ALA A 123 2.00 -15.18 -8.65
C ALA A 123 2.45 -16.61 -8.30
N VAL A 124 1.51 -17.54 -8.12
CA VAL A 124 1.83 -18.98 -7.92
C VAL A 124 2.61 -19.54 -9.11
N ASN A 125 2.14 -19.27 -10.33
CA ASN A 125 2.80 -19.77 -11.55
C ASN A 125 4.18 -19.17 -11.72
N TYR A 126 4.35 -17.87 -11.42
CA TYR A 126 5.64 -17.19 -11.41
C TYR A 126 6.63 -17.87 -10.44
N LEU A 127 6.23 -18.12 -9.19
CA LEU A 127 7.10 -18.82 -8.23
C LEU A 127 7.43 -20.24 -8.64
N ARG A 128 6.48 -20.98 -9.20
CA ARG A 128 6.70 -22.34 -9.73
C ARG A 128 7.66 -22.39 -10.90
N SER A 129 7.78 -21.34 -11.67
CA SER A 129 8.73 -21.25 -12.78
C SER A 129 10.20 -21.20 -12.33
N GLY A 130 10.45 -20.90 -11.04
CA GLY A 130 11.79 -20.71 -10.47
C GLY A 130 12.38 -19.33 -10.79
N ALA A 131 11.60 -18.40 -11.32
CA ALA A 131 12.02 -17.01 -11.53
C ALA A 131 12.20 -16.31 -10.18
N THR A 132 13.26 -15.51 -10.05
CA THR A 132 13.67 -14.92 -8.76
C THR A 132 13.59 -13.40 -8.70
N GLU A 133 13.49 -12.71 -9.84
CA GLU A 133 13.55 -11.24 -9.90
C GLU A 133 12.48 -10.57 -9.02
N PHE A 134 11.25 -11.10 -9.04
CA PHE A 134 10.10 -10.60 -8.27
C PHE A 134 9.56 -11.63 -7.27
N GLU A 135 10.44 -12.51 -6.77
CA GLU A 135 10.04 -13.58 -5.85
C GLU A 135 9.42 -13.02 -4.56
N ALA A 136 10.03 -11.98 -4.00
CA ALA A 136 9.57 -11.35 -2.77
C ALA A 136 8.21 -10.67 -2.96
N GLU A 137 8.01 -9.98 -4.08
CA GLU A 137 6.75 -9.35 -4.43
C GLU A 137 5.63 -10.37 -4.66
N ALA A 138 5.92 -11.44 -5.39
CA ALA A 138 4.96 -12.51 -5.63
C ALA A 138 4.53 -13.20 -4.33
N LYS A 139 5.47 -13.47 -3.42
CA LYS A 139 5.17 -14.01 -2.08
C LYS A 139 4.29 -13.06 -1.28
N THR A 140 4.62 -11.75 -1.28
CA THR A 140 3.83 -10.73 -0.58
C THR A 140 2.40 -10.66 -1.14
N VAL A 141 2.22 -10.70 -2.46
CA VAL A 141 0.88 -10.70 -3.08
C VAL A 141 0.07 -11.91 -2.65
N LEU A 142 0.67 -13.10 -2.57
CA LEU A 142 -0.01 -14.32 -2.11
C LEU A 142 -0.41 -14.23 -0.64
N GLU A 143 0.49 -13.78 0.22
CA GLU A 143 0.23 -13.59 1.65
C GLU A 143 -0.93 -12.60 1.88
N LEU A 144 -0.89 -11.45 1.20
CA LEU A 144 -1.95 -10.45 1.28
C LEU A 144 -3.28 -10.96 0.73
N GLY A 145 -3.25 -11.72 -0.37
CA GLY A 145 -4.45 -12.33 -0.96
C GLY A 145 -5.08 -13.40 -0.08
N GLU A 146 -4.28 -14.16 0.67
CA GLU A 146 -4.77 -15.12 1.66
C GLU A 146 -5.41 -14.42 2.86
N ARG A 147 -4.78 -13.35 3.35
CA ARG A 147 -5.24 -12.61 4.53
C ARG A 147 -6.42 -11.70 4.25
N TYR A 148 -6.46 -11.08 3.07
CA TYR A 148 -7.47 -10.10 2.64
C TYR A 148 -8.12 -10.52 1.30
N PRO A 149 -8.91 -11.61 1.28
CA PRO A 149 -9.50 -12.12 0.04
C PRO A 149 -10.38 -11.07 -0.65
N GLY A 150 -10.11 -10.81 -1.94
CA GLY A 150 -10.88 -9.86 -2.73
C GLY A 150 -10.66 -8.38 -2.40
N ASP A 151 -9.69 -8.05 -1.55
CA ASP A 151 -9.38 -6.65 -1.20
C ASP A 151 -8.52 -5.99 -2.29
N ALA A 152 -8.91 -4.78 -2.70
CA ALA A 152 -8.18 -3.98 -3.68
C ALA A 152 -6.73 -3.64 -3.26
N GLY A 153 -6.46 -3.66 -1.95
CA GLY A 153 -5.13 -3.44 -1.39
C GLY A 153 -4.11 -4.49 -1.84
N VAL A 154 -4.56 -5.70 -2.19
CA VAL A 154 -3.69 -6.75 -2.76
C VAL A 154 -3.11 -6.29 -4.10
N LEU A 155 -3.94 -5.69 -4.97
CA LEU A 155 -3.48 -5.11 -6.24
C LEU A 155 -2.61 -3.87 -6.00
N ALA A 156 -3.04 -2.99 -5.08
CA ALA A 156 -2.30 -1.77 -4.75
C ALA A 156 -0.90 -2.06 -4.20
N ALA A 157 -0.71 -3.16 -3.48
CA ALA A 157 0.60 -3.58 -2.97
C ALA A 157 1.63 -3.81 -4.09
N MET A 158 1.20 -4.26 -5.28
CA MET A 158 2.09 -4.43 -6.44
C MET A 158 2.69 -3.12 -6.95
N LEU A 159 2.07 -1.98 -6.62
CA LEU A 159 2.56 -0.65 -7.03
C LEU A 159 3.61 -0.09 -6.07
N LEU A 160 3.83 -0.71 -4.92
CA LEU A 160 4.70 -0.18 -3.87
C LEU A 160 6.07 -0.86 -3.86
N ASN A 161 7.08 -0.14 -3.37
CA ASN A 161 8.37 -0.74 -3.08
C ASN A 161 8.22 -1.70 -1.89
N ARG A 162 8.72 -2.91 -2.03
CA ARG A 162 8.93 -3.81 -0.90
C ARG A 162 10.26 -3.45 -0.24
N MET A 163 10.19 -3.18 1.06
CA MET A 163 11.34 -2.82 1.88
C MET A 163 11.64 -3.95 2.86
N HIS A 164 12.91 -4.25 3.03
CA HIS A 164 13.42 -5.17 4.04
C HIS A 164 14.42 -4.41 4.87
N LEU A 165 14.19 -4.30 6.17
CA LEU A 165 15.03 -3.56 7.11
C LEU A 165 15.64 -4.54 8.11
N GLU A 166 16.95 -4.51 8.22
CA GLU A 166 17.69 -5.22 9.26
C GLU A 166 17.67 -4.45 10.60
N PRO A 167 17.88 -5.10 11.74
CA PRO A 167 17.94 -4.44 13.03
C PRO A 167 18.89 -3.23 13.03
N GLY A 168 18.39 -2.06 13.45
CA GLY A 168 19.10 -0.80 13.46
C GLY A 168 18.94 0.04 12.19
N GLU A 169 18.44 -0.51 11.10
CA GLU A 169 18.06 0.28 9.93
C GLU A 169 16.75 1.04 10.18
N ALA A 170 16.55 2.12 9.45
CA ALA A 170 15.38 2.99 9.63
C ALA A 170 14.78 3.43 8.29
N ILE A 171 13.47 3.64 8.29
CA ILE A 171 12.75 4.25 7.18
C ILE A 171 12.02 5.49 7.65
N TYR A 172 12.19 6.60 6.90
CA TYR A 172 11.41 7.81 7.09
C TYR A 172 10.24 7.84 6.10
N LEU A 173 9.05 8.03 6.62
CA LEU A 173 7.79 8.10 5.87
C LEU A 173 7.26 9.54 5.92
N PRO A 174 7.54 10.36 4.89
CA PRO A 174 6.98 11.70 4.83
C PRO A 174 5.46 11.64 4.68
N ALA A 175 4.81 12.74 5.04
CA ALA A 175 3.37 12.87 4.82
C ALA A 175 3.02 12.65 3.33
N GLY A 176 1.94 11.93 3.09
CA GLY A 176 1.50 11.52 1.74
C GLY A 176 2.13 10.22 1.24
N ASN A 177 3.09 9.64 1.95
CA ASN A 177 3.68 8.36 1.57
C ASN A 177 2.71 7.21 1.91
N LEU A 178 2.31 6.45 0.88
CA LEU A 178 1.51 5.24 1.06
C LEU A 178 2.41 4.11 1.54
N HIS A 179 2.01 3.42 2.62
CA HIS A 179 2.81 2.37 3.23
C HIS A 179 1.96 1.34 3.97
N ALA A 180 2.55 0.18 4.21
CA ALA A 180 2.04 -0.85 5.11
C ALA A 180 3.21 -1.60 5.74
N TYR A 181 3.13 -1.93 7.03
CA TYR A 181 4.06 -2.85 7.67
C TYR A 181 3.53 -4.26 7.50
N LEU A 182 4.36 -5.17 7.03
CA LEU A 182 4.00 -6.56 6.78
C LEU A 182 4.30 -7.44 8.01
N HIS A 183 5.56 -7.43 8.45
CA HIS A 183 6.04 -8.20 9.59
C HIS A 183 7.16 -7.47 10.31
N GLY A 184 7.34 -7.78 11.59
CA GLY A 184 8.50 -7.41 12.38
C GLY A 184 8.22 -6.47 13.53
N VAL A 185 9.28 -6.09 14.25
CA VAL A 185 9.23 -5.24 15.44
C VAL A 185 10.10 -4.02 15.27
N GLY A 186 9.54 -2.83 15.53
CA GLY A 186 10.27 -1.58 15.41
C GLY A 186 9.90 -0.54 16.45
N MET A 187 10.77 0.47 16.55
CA MET A 187 10.51 1.70 17.30
C MET A 187 9.98 2.75 16.33
N GLU A 188 8.72 3.12 16.49
CA GLU A 188 8.08 4.15 15.68
C GLU A 188 8.07 5.49 16.41
N VAL A 189 8.61 6.51 15.77
CA VAL A 189 8.56 7.91 16.19
C VAL A 189 7.73 8.69 15.20
N MET A 190 6.69 9.37 15.67
CA MET A 190 5.75 10.06 14.79
C MET A 190 5.35 11.41 15.38
N ALA A 191 4.88 12.32 14.54
CA ALA A 191 4.25 13.55 14.99
C ALA A 191 2.95 13.22 15.74
N ASN A 192 2.59 14.09 16.69
CA ASN A 192 1.38 13.94 17.49
C ASN A 192 0.11 14.27 16.68
N SER A 193 -0.35 13.27 15.92
CA SER A 193 -1.57 13.33 15.12
C SER A 193 -2.21 11.95 15.01
N ASP A 194 -3.54 11.90 15.00
CA ASP A 194 -4.32 10.68 14.79
C ASP A 194 -4.87 10.58 13.36
N ASN A 195 -4.45 11.47 12.47
CA ASN A 195 -4.89 11.49 11.08
C ASN A 195 -4.36 10.28 10.31
N VAL A 196 -5.27 9.51 9.73
CA VAL A 196 -4.92 8.36 8.90
C VAL A 196 -5.96 8.13 7.81
N LEU A 197 -5.48 7.93 6.58
CA LEU A 197 -6.31 7.49 5.46
C LEU A 197 -5.95 6.03 5.16
N ARG A 198 -6.90 5.12 5.40
CA ARG A 198 -6.75 3.69 5.08
C ARG A 198 -7.38 3.39 3.73
N ARG A 199 -6.70 2.60 2.91
CA ARG A 199 -7.11 2.28 1.54
C ARG A 199 -6.73 0.84 1.17
N GLY A 200 -7.41 -0.13 1.77
CA GLY A 200 -7.21 -1.54 1.54
C GLY A 200 -6.39 -2.24 2.62
N LEU A 201 -6.38 -3.56 2.55
CA LEU A 201 -5.84 -4.46 3.57
C LEU A 201 -6.52 -4.23 4.93
N THR A 202 -7.87 -4.24 4.94
CA THR A 202 -8.68 -3.96 6.14
C THR A 202 -9.80 -4.99 6.31
#